data_62d59ca0f98a19addc04212543d42e6c
#
_entry.id   62d59ca0f98a19addc04212543d42e6c
#
_cell.length_a   1.000
_cell.length_b   1.000
_cell.length_c   1.000
_cell.angle_alpha   90.00
_cell.angle_beta   90.00
_cell.angle_gamma   90.00
#
_symmetry.space_group_name_H-M   'P 1'
#
loop_
_entity.id
_entity.type
_entity.pdbx_description
1 polymer ?
#
loop_
_entity_poly.entity_id
_entity_poly.type
_entity_poly.pdbx_seq_one_letter_code
_entity_poly.pdbx_strand_id
1 'polypeptide(L)'
;MKNRFTVMLLATLMFITCILSGCSTQPAESPVAPTEPAAKQTTLSVYMVDTDALFVDAVHSFRKQAQDIILDVTSFTTCQAMLDAVKEAALTDGGPDVLLYNSNSMQGEVDGYTLAKSGMFLPLDQFAEQLDPAVYPKALMDAGHIAGAQYFIPFSYNLLYAYTSQRLMTIKGYSTSGDLYQMLRKESESLKDVSHKSPVSMQVFRPDPVNAFFDAAGVTLFDKNTGEITADKAEVEEICRFVKLVYDNMEKTATLKRKVATDFSSATASFSFFIENYAFLNEIRYYQSLFPAKAGSPMVAMPYHKLNDPQSLCASIVCFGGVSAKTKAPEQAFELLKFLLDYSVQTDWARGQLTYEYHAPVSLAVYQEAINHLSANAGAGGIEITPLNTQNTEFLMANTQKITSAVIANTSLGVRLEEAFTPYFLAQDSFDNCYHVFLRELQEYLSE
;
A
#
# COMPACT_ATOMS: atom_id res chain seq x y z
N MET A 1 -49.03 17.28 -26.34
CA MET A 1 -48.24 16.97 -27.56
C MET A 1 -48.28 18.08 -28.64
N LYS A 2 -48.33 19.36 -28.26
CA LYS A 2 -48.39 20.49 -29.23
C LYS A 2 -47.17 21.42 -29.22
N ASN A 3 -46.20 21.26 -28.29
CA ASN A 3 -45.05 22.18 -28.15
C ASN A 3 -43.71 21.67 -28.66
N ARG A 4 -43.65 20.47 -29.28
CA ARG A 4 -42.38 19.94 -29.84
C ARG A 4 -42.18 20.19 -31.31
N PHE A 5 -43.23 20.60 -32.05
CA PHE A 5 -43.16 20.87 -33.48
C PHE A 5 -42.71 22.31 -33.82
N THR A 6 -42.88 23.26 -32.92
CA THR A 6 -42.57 24.67 -33.18
C THR A 6 -41.07 25.00 -33.01
N VAL A 7 -40.34 24.22 -32.21
CA VAL A 7 -38.89 24.42 -31.99
C VAL A 7 -38.05 23.86 -33.15
N MET A 8 -38.54 22.84 -33.83
CA MET A 8 -37.84 22.21 -34.93
C MET A 8 -37.92 23.00 -36.26
N LEU A 9 -38.94 23.88 -36.40
CA LEU A 9 -39.11 24.69 -37.61
C LEU A 9 -38.29 25.99 -37.59
N LEU A 10 -37.92 26.50 -36.38
CA LEU A 10 -37.06 27.68 -36.23
C LEU A 10 -35.56 27.38 -36.44
N ALA A 11 -35.12 26.14 -36.16
CA ALA A 11 -33.73 25.74 -36.36
C ALA A 11 -33.36 25.54 -37.84
N THR A 12 -34.33 25.19 -38.68
CA THR A 12 -34.09 24.95 -40.11
C THR A 12 -34.08 26.26 -40.93
N LEU A 13 -34.66 27.35 -40.42
CA LEU A 13 -34.71 28.64 -41.13
C LEU A 13 -33.44 29.49 -40.93
N MET A 14 -32.64 29.21 -39.89
CA MET A 14 -31.37 29.90 -39.63
C MET A 14 -30.18 29.39 -40.43
N PHE A 15 -30.31 28.22 -41.07
CA PHE A 15 -29.21 27.61 -41.85
C PHE A 15 -29.19 27.99 -43.33
N ILE A 16 -30.22 28.69 -43.86
CA ILE A 16 -30.34 29.01 -45.29
C ILE A 16 -29.88 30.43 -45.60
N THR A 17 -29.61 31.31 -44.62
CA THR A 17 -29.23 32.73 -44.87
C THR A 17 -27.72 32.98 -44.93
N CYS A 18 -26.85 31.99 -44.82
CA CYS A 18 -25.38 32.20 -44.84
C CYS A 18 -24.69 31.82 -46.19
N ILE A 19 -25.43 31.54 -47.27
CA ILE A 19 -24.81 31.02 -48.51
C ILE A 19 -24.79 32.04 -49.67
N LEU A 20 -25.24 33.25 -49.49
CA LEU A 20 -25.27 34.25 -50.62
C LEU A 20 -24.65 35.58 -50.23
N SER A 21 -23.36 35.65 -49.95
CA SER A 21 -22.59 36.93 -50.05
C SER A 21 -21.10 36.59 -50.05
N GLY A 22 -20.54 36.36 -51.19
CA GLY A 22 -19.10 36.16 -51.31
C GLY A 22 -18.63 36.39 -52.71
N CYS A 23 -18.41 37.62 -53.08
CA CYS A 23 -17.58 37.95 -54.23
C CYS A 23 -16.28 38.58 -53.79
N SER A 24 -15.22 37.88 -54.06
CA SER A 24 -13.88 38.30 -54.53
C SER A 24 -13.26 39.58 -53.94
N THR A 25 -12.25 39.36 -53.09
CA THR A 25 -10.95 40.02 -53.24
C THR A 25 -9.88 39.07 -52.69
N GLN A 26 -8.99 38.68 -53.59
CA GLN A 26 -7.81 37.87 -53.28
C GLN A 26 -6.85 38.73 -52.45
N PRO A 27 -6.62 38.46 -51.12
CA PRO A 27 -5.54 39.07 -50.44
C PRO A 27 -4.24 38.33 -50.76
N ALA A 28 -3.18 39.10 -50.95
CA ALA A 28 -1.81 38.63 -51.15
C ALA A 28 -1.47 37.52 -50.14
N GLU A 29 -0.85 36.45 -50.64
CA GLU A 29 -0.24 35.41 -49.81
C GLU A 29 0.76 36.04 -48.84
N SER A 30 0.38 36.16 -47.55
CA SER A 30 1.34 36.37 -46.48
C SER A 30 2.24 35.14 -46.45
N PRO A 31 3.56 35.31 -46.28
CA PRO A 31 4.47 34.18 -46.19
C PRO A 31 4.01 33.32 -45.01
N VAL A 32 3.66 32.06 -45.31
CA VAL A 32 3.40 31.03 -44.30
C VAL A 32 4.63 30.94 -43.46
N ALA A 33 4.52 31.37 -42.19
CA ALA A 33 5.57 31.15 -41.23
C ALA A 33 5.91 29.63 -41.25
N PRO A 34 7.19 29.25 -41.22
CA PRO A 34 7.54 27.85 -41.21
C PRO A 34 6.82 27.22 -40.00
N THR A 35 5.95 26.27 -40.33
CA THR A 35 5.29 25.41 -39.31
C THR A 35 6.41 24.74 -38.58
N GLU A 36 6.60 25.07 -37.32
CA GLU A 36 7.52 24.31 -36.45
C GLU A 36 7.18 22.83 -36.64
N PRO A 37 8.19 21.97 -36.83
CA PRO A 37 7.95 20.54 -36.95
C PRO A 37 7.21 20.12 -35.69
N ALA A 38 6.05 19.47 -35.89
CA ALA A 38 5.24 18.93 -34.80
C ALA A 38 6.18 18.14 -33.88
N ALA A 39 6.21 18.50 -32.61
CA ALA A 39 7.03 17.83 -31.62
C ALA A 39 6.79 16.32 -31.72
N LYS A 40 7.87 15.56 -31.85
CA LYS A 40 7.78 14.11 -32.02
C LYS A 40 7.21 13.52 -30.73
N GLN A 41 5.97 13.09 -30.75
CA GLN A 41 5.33 12.46 -29.61
C GLN A 41 6.00 11.13 -29.29
N THR A 42 6.26 10.89 -28.01
CA THR A 42 6.77 9.61 -27.49
C THR A 42 5.60 8.78 -26.98
N THR A 43 5.51 7.52 -27.41
CA THR A 43 4.53 6.58 -26.86
C THR A 43 5.20 5.78 -25.77
N LEU A 44 4.59 5.74 -24.58
CA LEU A 44 4.95 4.89 -23.46
C LEU A 44 3.89 3.80 -23.27
N SER A 45 4.32 2.55 -23.25
CA SER A 45 3.49 1.42 -22.85
C SER A 45 3.55 1.25 -21.34
N VAL A 46 2.38 1.28 -20.70
CA VAL A 46 2.25 1.19 -19.24
C VAL A 46 1.42 -0.01 -18.87
N TYR A 47 2.01 -0.94 -18.10
CA TYR A 47 1.27 -2.04 -17.50
C TYR A 47 1.05 -1.72 -16.03
N MET A 48 -0.18 -1.90 -15.53
CA MET A 48 -0.52 -1.60 -14.16
C MET A 48 -1.47 -2.63 -13.55
N VAL A 49 -1.26 -2.90 -12.27
CA VAL A 49 -2.25 -3.59 -11.45
C VAL A 49 -3.14 -2.52 -10.84
N ASP A 50 -4.40 -2.51 -11.24
CA ASP A 50 -5.34 -1.48 -10.81
C ASP A 50 -6.56 -2.14 -10.16
N THR A 51 -6.45 -2.35 -8.86
CA THR A 51 -7.55 -2.88 -8.05
C THR A 51 -8.39 -1.77 -7.42
N ASP A 52 -7.84 -0.55 -7.30
CA ASP A 52 -8.43 0.55 -6.53
C ASP A 52 -8.64 1.82 -7.35
N ALA A 53 -8.58 1.75 -8.68
CA ALA A 53 -8.64 2.88 -9.62
C ALA A 53 -7.56 3.98 -9.41
N LEU A 54 -6.59 3.73 -8.50
CA LEU A 54 -5.54 4.67 -8.12
C LEU A 54 -4.73 5.14 -9.33
N PHE A 55 -4.19 4.19 -10.07
CA PHE A 55 -3.33 4.49 -11.21
C PHE A 55 -4.13 5.00 -12.41
N VAL A 56 -5.38 4.58 -12.59
CA VAL A 56 -6.24 5.00 -13.71
C VAL A 56 -6.42 6.51 -13.70
N ASP A 57 -6.82 7.08 -12.56
CA ASP A 57 -7.06 8.51 -12.44
C ASP A 57 -5.78 9.33 -12.62
N ALA A 58 -4.66 8.86 -12.05
CA ALA A 58 -3.36 9.50 -12.20
C ALA A 58 -2.86 9.48 -13.65
N VAL A 59 -2.97 8.34 -14.34
CA VAL A 59 -2.61 8.19 -15.74
C VAL A 59 -3.48 9.09 -16.65
N HIS A 60 -4.77 9.19 -16.34
CA HIS A 60 -5.65 10.14 -17.03
C HIS A 60 -5.25 11.60 -16.83
N SER A 61 -4.81 11.95 -15.64
CA SER A 61 -4.33 13.29 -15.32
C SER A 61 -3.00 13.59 -16.00
N PHE A 62 -2.08 12.64 -16.04
CA PHE A 62 -0.81 12.77 -16.75
C PHE A 62 -1.01 13.03 -18.24
N ARG A 63 -1.91 12.28 -18.90
CA ARG A 63 -2.24 12.48 -20.32
C ARG A 63 -2.71 13.91 -20.65
N LYS A 64 -3.30 14.61 -19.72
CA LYS A 64 -3.76 16.00 -19.92
C LYS A 64 -2.62 17.02 -19.80
N GLN A 65 -1.57 16.71 -19.05
CA GLN A 65 -0.44 17.61 -18.79
C GLN A 65 0.70 17.37 -19.78
N ALA A 66 1.07 16.13 -20.04
CA ALA A 66 2.18 15.76 -20.92
C ALA A 66 1.67 15.56 -22.37
N GLN A 67 1.56 16.66 -23.13
CA GLN A 67 1.02 16.64 -24.50
C GLN A 67 1.93 15.96 -25.52
N ASP A 68 3.19 15.81 -25.22
CA ASP A 68 4.22 15.16 -26.02
C ASP A 68 4.39 13.66 -25.71
N ILE A 69 3.68 13.15 -24.69
CA ILE A 69 3.69 11.74 -24.30
C ILE A 69 2.32 11.11 -24.51
N ILE A 70 2.27 10.04 -25.31
CA ILE A 70 1.08 9.20 -25.48
C ILE A 70 1.25 7.98 -24.56
N LEU A 71 0.26 7.73 -23.68
CA LEU A 71 0.24 6.52 -22.85
C LEU A 71 -0.63 5.44 -23.50
N ASP A 72 -0.02 4.30 -23.76
CA ASP A 72 -0.69 3.03 -24.10
C ASP A 72 -0.76 2.18 -22.84
N VAL A 73 -1.96 2.07 -22.24
CA VAL A 73 -2.14 1.54 -20.89
C VAL A 73 -2.89 0.22 -20.93
N THR A 74 -2.31 -0.80 -20.30
CA THR A 74 -2.95 -2.09 -20.04
C THR A 74 -3.10 -2.31 -18.53
N SER A 75 -4.33 -2.51 -18.07
CA SER A 75 -4.66 -2.79 -16.67
C SER A 75 -4.85 -4.28 -16.43
N PHE A 76 -4.34 -4.76 -15.31
CA PHE A 76 -4.46 -6.15 -14.85
C PHE A 76 -5.12 -6.19 -13.48
N THR A 77 -5.84 -7.26 -13.19
CA THR A 77 -6.50 -7.47 -11.90
C THR A 77 -5.56 -8.06 -10.84
N THR A 78 -4.43 -8.67 -11.27
CA THR A 78 -3.44 -9.29 -10.38
C THR A 78 -2.03 -9.02 -10.85
N CYS A 79 -1.07 -9.01 -9.92
CA CYS A 79 0.36 -8.92 -10.24
C CYS A 79 0.81 -10.10 -11.10
N GLN A 80 0.33 -11.31 -10.83
CA GLN A 80 0.70 -12.50 -11.61
C GLN A 80 0.28 -12.37 -13.07
N ALA A 81 -0.96 -11.94 -13.34
CA ALA A 81 -1.43 -11.73 -14.72
C ALA A 81 -0.60 -10.67 -15.46
N MET A 82 -0.20 -9.60 -14.77
CA MET A 82 0.69 -8.59 -15.34
C MET A 82 2.08 -9.18 -15.65
N LEU A 83 2.68 -9.92 -14.73
CA LEU A 83 4.00 -10.55 -14.93
C LEU A 83 3.99 -11.58 -16.06
N ASP A 84 2.93 -12.37 -16.19
CA ASP A 84 2.79 -13.32 -17.28
C ASP A 84 2.70 -12.61 -18.64
N ALA A 85 1.96 -11.50 -18.70
CA ALA A 85 1.91 -10.67 -19.92
C ALA A 85 3.28 -10.02 -20.24
N VAL A 86 4.05 -9.59 -19.23
CA VAL A 86 5.41 -9.07 -19.43
C VAL A 86 6.34 -10.16 -19.98
N LYS A 87 6.28 -11.39 -19.45
CA LYS A 87 7.07 -12.52 -19.95
C LYS A 87 6.70 -12.86 -21.40
N GLU A 88 5.42 -12.89 -21.72
CA GLU A 88 4.94 -13.14 -23.08
C GLU A 88 5.41 -12.05 -24.07
N ALA A 89 5.24 -10.78 -23.70
CA ALA A 89 5.67 -9.65 -24.52
C ALA A 89 7.20 -9.63 -24.71
N ALA A 90 7.98 -10.08 -23.72
CA ALA A 90 9.43 -10.18 -23.82
C ALA A 90 9.93 -11.16 -24.91
N LEU A 91 9.10 -12.15 -25.30
CA LEU A 91 9.42 -13.09 -26.38
C LEU A 91 9.36 -12.44 -27.77
N THR A 92 8.69 -11.29 -27.91
CA THR A 92 8.48 -10.58 -29.17
C THR A 92 9.22 -9.26 -29.26
N ASP A 93 10.24 -9.03 -28.44
CA ASP A 93 10.92 -7.73 -28.28
C ASP A 93 9.97 -6.57 -27.91
N GLY A 94 8.76 -6.89 -27.47
CA GLY A 94 7.77 -5.96 -26.94
C GLY A 94 7.83 -5.87 -25.43
N GLY A 95 6.83 -5.20 -24.88
CA GLY A 95 6.63 -5.10 -23.42
C GLY A 95 6.41 -3.66 -22.95
N PRO A 96 6.08 -3.49 -21.69
CA PRO A 96 5.86 -2.17 -21.13
C PRO A 96 7.16 -1.38 -20.97
N ASP A 97 7.04 -0.04 -21.05
CA ASP A 97 8.09 0.89 -20.64
C ASP A 97 8.04 1.12 -19.12
N VAL A 98 6.83 1.12 -18.55
CA VAL A 98 6.58 1.35 -17.12
C VAL A 98 5.68 0.25 -16.57
N LEU A 99 6.05 -0.24 -15.37
CA LEU A 99 5.24 -1.17 -14.59
C LEU A 99 4.83 -0.52 -13.27
N LEU A 100 3.53 -0.55 -12.97
CA LEU A 100 2.95 -0.01 -11.74
C LEU A 100 2.30 -1.15 -10.94
N TYR A 101 2.75 -1.32 -9.70
CA TYR A 101 2.34 -2.39 -8.81
C TYR A 101 1.49 -1.85 -7.67
N ASN A 102 0.42 -2.60 -7.35
CA ASN A 102 -0.34 -2.44 -6.12
C ASN A 102 -0.37 -3.80 -5.40
N SER A 103 0.38 -3.91 -4.30
CA SER A 103 0.47 -5.16 -3.51
C SER A 103 -0.75 -5.41 -2.63
N ASN A 104 -1.70 -4.48 -2.57
CA ASN A 104 -2.95 -4.63 -1.80
C ASN A 104 -3.96 -5.56 -2.49
N SER A 105 -3.71 -5.97 -3.73
CA SER A 105 -4.56 -6.94 -4.39
C SER A 105 -4.49 -8.26 -3.63
N MET A 106 -5.62 -8.71 -3.06
CA MET A 106 -5.74 -9.97 -2.32
C MET A 106 -5.35 -11.23 -3.15
N GLN A 107 -4.92 -11.06 -4.38
CA GLN A 107 -4.58 -12.10 -5.34
C GLN A 107 -3.21 -11.88 -6.00
N GLY A 108 -2.40 -10.94 -5.50
CA GLY A 108 -1.14 -10.58 -6.14
C GLY A 108 0.07 -11.04 -5.33
N GLU A 109 0.79 -12.02 -5.84
CA GLU A 109 2.13 -12.32 -5.38
C GLU A 109 3.07 -11.22 -5.89
N VAL A 110 3.59 -10.40 -4.97
CA VAL A 110 4.66 -9.45 -5.25
C VAL A 110 5.92 -9.96 -4.58
N ASP A 111 6.98 -10.04 -5.35
CA ASP A 111 8.29 -10.40 -4.86
C ASP A 111 9.30 -9.34 -5.30
N GLY A 112 9.52 -8.34 -4.44
CA GLY A 112 10.36 -7.20 -4.75
C GLY A 112 11.82 -7.57 -5.02
N TYR A 113 12.35 -8.55 -4.28
CA TYR A 113 13.74 -9.01 -4.44
C TYR A 113 13.95 -9.74 -5.77
N THR A 114 13.11 -10.72 -6.05
CA THR A 114 13.17 -11.48 -7.31
C THR A 114 12.92 -10.59 -8.52
N LEU A 115 11.97 -9.65 -8.42
CA LEU A 115 11.71 -8.67 -9.48
C LEU A 115 12.94 -7.80 -9.76
N ALA A 116 13.60 -7.25 -8.73
CA ALA A 116 14.80 -6.43 -8.90
C ALA A 116 15.94 -7.22 -9.57
N LYS A 117 16.14 -8.49 -9.19
CA LYS A 117 17.19 -9.37 -9.76
C LYS A 117 16.85 -9.92 -11.15
N SER A 118 15.62 -9.84 -11.60
CA SER A 118 15.17 -10.41 -12.87
C SER A 118 15.83 -9.81 -14.12
N GLY A 119 16.48 -8.66 -14.00
CA GLY A 119 17.01 -7.89 -15.13
C GLY A 119 15.92 -7.21 -15.99
N MET A 120 14.67 -7.25 -15.55
CA MET A 120 13.55 -6.61 -16.25
C MET A 120 13.50 -5.10 -16.04
N PHE A 121 14.16 -4.58 -15.02
CA PHE A 121 14.08 -3.19 -14.61
C PHE A 121 15.37 -2.44 -14.83
N LEU A 122 15.24 -1.17 -15.19
CA LEU A 122 16.34 -0.22 -15.31
C LEU A 122 16.71 0.31 -13.91
N PRO A 123 18.00 0.39 -13.54
CA PRO A 123 18.41 1.14 -12.36
C PRO A 123 18.03 2.62 -12.45
N LEU A 124 17.39 3.13 -11.40
CA LEU A 124 16.82 4.47 -11.35
C LEU A 124 17.64 5.43 -10.45
N ASP A 125 18.86 5.07 -10.03
CA ASP A 125 19.64 5.85 -9.07
C ASP A 125 19.80 7.31 -9.51
N GLN A 126 20.21 7.57 -10.76
CA GLN A 126 20.37 8.92 -11.30
C GLN A 126 19.08 9.74 -11.33
N PHE A 127 17.93 9.08 -11.40
CA PHE A 127 16.61 9.73 -11.39
C PHE A 127 16.09 9.89 -9.95
N ALA A 128 16.35 8.91 -9.07
CA ALA A 128 15.99 8.97 -7.67
C ALA A 128 16.69 10.11 -6.93
N GLU A 129 17.94 10.44 -7.29
CA GLU A 129 18.68 11.59 -6.77
C GLU A 129 17.99 12.95 -7.03
N GLN A 130 17.05 13.01 -7.98
CA GLN A 130 16.27 14.22 -8.26
C GLN A 130 15.08 14.40 -7.31
N LEU A 131 14.74 13.39 -6.51
CA LEU A 131 13.67 13.46 -5.53
C LEU A 131 14.14 14.20 -4.28
N ASP A 132 13.33 15.15 -3.80
CA ASP A 132 13.65 15.91 -2.60
C ASP A 132 13.46 15.04 -1.33
N PRO A 133 14.53 14.71 -0.58
CA PRO A 133 14.42 13.89 0.63
C PRO A 133 13.68 14.60 1.78
N ALA A 134 13.49 15.92 1.71
CA ALA A 134 12.66 16.64 2.67
C ALA A 134 11.16 16.42 2.45
N VAL A 135 10.77 16.04 1.22
CA VAL A 135 9.38 15.73 0.85
C VAL A 135 9.10 14.24 0.98
N TYR A 136 10.05 13.41 0.57
CA TYR A 136 9.94 11.95 0.52
C TYR A 136 10.93 11.32 1.51
N PRO A 137 10.47 10.73 2.63
CA PRO A 137 11.36 10.14 3.62
C PRO A 137 12.28 9.09 3.00
N LYS A 138 13.59 9.25 3.24
CA LYS A 138 14.60 8.34 2.69
C LYS A 138 14.30 6.88 3.05
N ALA A 139 13.86 6.60 4.26
CA ALA A 139 13.54 5.25 4.70
C ALA A 139 12.45 4.57 3.85
N LEU A 140 11.48 5.35 3.33
CA LEU A 140 10.44 4.83 2.43
C LEU A 140 11.01 4.63 1.01
N MET A 141 11.77 5.60 0.49
CA MET A 141 12.36 5.51 -0.85
C MET A 141 13.38 4.37 -0.95
N ASP A 142 14.20 4.16 0.08
CA ASP A 142 15.20 3.08 0.15
C ASP A 142 14.57 1.66 0.10
N ALA A 143 13.25 1.53 0.28
CA ALA A 143 12.60 0.24 0.07
C ALA A 143 12.75 -0.29 -1.35
N GLY A 144 12.80 0.61 -2.34
CA GLY A 144 13.03 0.26 -3.74
C GLY A 144 14.50 0.08 -4.12
N HIS A 145 15.45 0.32 -3.19
CA HIS A 145 16.89 0.06 -3.39
C HIS A 145 17.19 -1.39 -3.01
N ILE A 146 17.36 -2.25 -4.01
CA ILE A 146 17.50 -3.70 -3.90
C ILE A 146 18.62 -4.14 -4.85
N ALA A 147 19.39 -5.18 -4.49
CA ALA A 147 20.49 -5.70 -5.30
C ALA A 147 21.50 -4.61 -5.71
N GLY A 148 21.71 -3.62 -4.84
CA GLY A 148 22.71 -2.56 -5.00
C GLY A 148 22.30 -1.37 -5.88
N ALA A 149 21.00 -1.28 -6.31
CA ALA A 149 20.50 -0.17 -7.10
C ALA A 149 19.04 0.16 -6.77
N GLN A 150 18.62 1.39 -7.09
CA GLN A 150 17.22 1.79 -7.00
C GLN A 150 16.46 1.25 -8.21
N TYR A 151 15.59 0.25 -8.03
CA TYR A 151 14.76 -0.28 -9.12
C TYR A 151 13.32 0.20 -9.07
N PHE A 152 12.82 0.52 -7.88
CA PHE A 152 11.43 0.88 -7.69
C PHE A 152 11.27 2.22 -6.97
N ILE A 153 10.28 2.99 -7.39
CA ILE A 153 9.86 4.22 -6.72
C ILE A 153 8.58 3.91 -5.93
N PRO A 154 8.62 3.97 -4.59
CA PRO A 154 7.45 3.82 -3.75
C PRO A 154 6.49 5.02 -3.87
N PHE A 155 5.17 4.75 -3.83
CA PHE A 155 4.12 5.79 -3.85
C PHE A 155 3.29 5.80 -2.57
N SER A 156 3.12 4.64 -1.95
CA SER A 156 2.34 4.51 -0.72
C SER A 156 2.82 3.36 0.15
N TYR A 157 2.46 3.40 1.43
CA TYR A 157 2.88 2.43 2.43
C TYR A 157 1.81 2.15 3.47
N ASN A 158 2.00 1.07 4.23
CA ASN A 158 1.22 0.73 5.42
C ASN A 158 2.12 0.53 6.64
N LEU A 159 1.51 0.68 7.83
CA LEU A 159 2.06 0.28 9.11
C LEU A 159 1.12 -0.73 9.77
N LEU A 160 1.66 -1.65 10.57
CA LEU A 160 0.86 -2.57 11.36
C LEU A 160 0.48 -1.91 12.68
N TYR A 161 -0.81 -1.99 13.06
CA TYR A 161 -1.33 -1.43 14.31
C TYR A 161 -2.08 -2.48 15.13
N ALA A 162 -2.00 -2.33 16.45
CA ALA A 162 -2.89 -2.96 17.38
C ALA A 162 -3.81 -1.91 18.02
N TYR A 163 -5.07 -2.27 18.20
CA TYR A 163 -6.08 -1.41 18.80
C TYR A 163 -6.61 -2.01 20.09
N THR A 164 -6.85 -1.16 21.08
CA THR A 164 -7.45 -1.55 22.36
C THR A 164 -8.25 -0.40 22.97
N SER A 165 -8.89 -0.63 24.11
CA SER A 165 -9.62 0.42 24.82
C SER A 165 -8.75 1.12 25.86
N GLN A 166 -8.94 2.43 26.02
CA GLN A 166 -8.29 3.21 27.09
C GLN A 166 -8.57 2.61 28.47
N ARG A 167 -9.77 2.05 28.65
CA ARG A 167 -10.14 1.36 29.90
C ARG A 167 -9.22 0.17 30.21
N LEU A 168 -8.91 -0.67 29.20
CA LEU A 168 -7.99 -1.79 29.37
C LEU A 168 -6.60 -1.30 29.75
N MET A 169 -6.08 -0.31 29.01
CA MET A 169 -4.77 0.28 29.29
C MET A 169 -4.66 0.76 30.74
N THR A 170 -5.69 1.48 31.22
CA THR A 170 -5.73 2.00 32.59
C THR A 170 -5.80 0.88 33.64
N ILE A 171 -6.70 -0.10 33.47
CA ILE A 171 -6.88 -1.21 34.42
C ILE A 171 -5.62 -2.07 34.55
N LYS A 172 -4.92 -2.28 33.42
CA LYS A 172 -3.73 -3.13 33.35
C LYS A 172 -2.42 -2.36 33.63
N GLY A 173 -2.49 -1.03 33.72
CA GLY A 173 -1.31 -0.18 33.86
C GLY A 173 -0.38 -0.20 32.65
N TYR A 174 -0.94 -0.38 31.45
CA TYR A 174 -0.19 -0.36 30.20
C TYR A 174 0.04 1.07 29.70
N SER A 175 1.13 1.26 28.97
CA SER A 175 1.49 2.53 28.32
C SER A 175 1.54 2.37 26.80
N THR A 176 1.11 3.39 26.07
CA THR A 176 1.24 3.43 24.59
C THR A 176 2.69 3.47 24.10
N SER A 177 3.61 3.88 24.97
CA SER A 177 5.07 3.81 24.72
C SER A 177 5.69 2.51 25.22
N GLY A 178 4.87 1.58 25.73
CA GLY A 178 5.34 0.28 26.21
C GLY A 178 5.58 -0.70 25.06
N ASP A 179 6.27 -1.79 25.41
CA ASP A 179 6.51 -2.88 24.48
C ASP A 179 5.20 -3.66 24.22
N LEU A 180 4.68 -3.55 22.99
CA LEU A 180 3.45 -4.20 22.56
C LEU A 180 3.55 -5.73 22.67
N TYR A 181 4.70 -6.32 22.30
CA TYR A 181 4.91 -7.78 22.38
C TYR A 181 4.80 -8.28 23.82
N GLN A 182 5.36 -7.54 24.77
CA GLN A 182 5.25 -7.83 26.20
C GLN A 182 3.82 -7.69 26.72
N MET A 183 3.10 -6.65 26.29
CA MET A 183 1.70 -6.44 26.69
C MET A 183 0.81 -7.58 26.20
N LEU A 184 0.93 -7.97 24.93
CA LEU A 184 0.16 -9.06 24.35
C LEU A 184 0.46 -10.40 25.04
N ARG A 185 1.74 -10.65 25.39
CA ARG A 185 2.15 -11.85 26.14
C ARG A 185 1.50 -11.90 27.52
N LYS A 186 1.56 -10.79 28.28
CA LYS A 186 0.92 -10.70 29.61
C LYS A 186 -0.59 -10.89 29.54
N GLU A 187 -1.26 -10.34 28.50
CA GLU A 187 -2.70 -10.54 28.32
C GLU A 187 -3.01 -12.01 28.00
N SER A 188 -2.23 -12.65 27.12
CA SER A 188 -2.40 -14.08 26.81
C SER A 188 -2.31 -14.94 28.08
N GLU A 189 -1.28 -14.71 28.92
CA GLU A 189 -1.10 -15.42 30.17
C GLU A 189 -2.27 -15.18 31.14
N SER A 190 -2.76 -13.93 31.24
CA SER A 190 -3.85 -13.56 32.14
C SER A 190 -5.20 -14.17 31.77
N LEU A 191 -5.38 -14.53 30.48
CA LEU A 191 -6.62 -15.07 29.94
C LEU A 191 -6.57 -16.58 29.67
N LYS A 192 -5.45 -17.22 29.96
CA LYS A 192 -5.20 -18.64 29.66
C LYS A 192 -6.29 -19.58 30.23
N ASP A 193 -6.82 -19.26 31.38
CA ASP A 193 -7.83 -20.07 32.08
C ASP A 193 -9.26 -19.50 31.95
N VAL A 194 -9.43 -18.44 31.18
CA VAL A 194 -10.75 -17.81 30.99
C VAL A 194 -11.39 -18.36 29.72
N SER A 195 -12.33 -19.28 29.87
CA SER A 195 -13.13 -19.79 28.75
C SER A 195 -13.87 -18.64 28.05
N HIS A 196 -13.88 -18.64 26.73
CA HIS A 196 -14.57 -17.66 25.85
C HIS A 196 -13.95 -16.28 25.74
N LYS A 197 -12.71 -16.04 26.24
CA LYS A 197 -11.99 -14.80 25.98
C LYS A 197 -10.70 -15.08 25.25
N SER A 198 -10.49 -14.32 24.18
CA SER A 198 -9.19 -14.29 23.48
C SER A 198 -8.47 -12.98 23.78
N PRO A 199 -7.16 -12.99 24.08
CA PRO A 199 -6.42 -11.74 24.25
C PRO A 199 -6.25 -10.98 22.92
N VAL A 200 -6.32 -11.68 21.81
CA VAL A 200 -6.03 -11.10 20.50
C VAL A 200 -7.10 -11.54 19.51
N SER A 201 -7.66 -10.58 18.77
CA SER A 201 -8.34 -10.82 17.51
C SER A 201 -7.51 -10.23 16.40
N MET A 202 -7.38 -10.96 15.30
CA MET A 202 -6.57 -10.53 14.18
C MET A 202 -7.38 -10.56 12.89
N GLN A 203 -7.33 -9.46 12.16
CA GLN A 203 -7.80 -9.39 10.79
C GLN A 203 -6.57 -9.22 9.89
N VAL A 204 -6.25 -10.24 9.12
CA VAL A 204 -5.14 -10.23 8.17
C VAL A 204 -5.70 -10.44 6.79
N PHE A 205 -5.41 -9.51 5.90
CA PHE A 205 -5.85 -9.54 4.51
C PHE A 205 -4.76 -10.03 3.54
N ARG A 206 -3.56 -10.31 4.06
CA ARG A 206 -2.47 -10.88 3.25
C ARG A 206 -2.56 -12.39 3.19
N PRO A 207 -2.12 -13.02 2.08
CA PRO A 207 -1.98 -14.48 2.01
C PRO A 207 -0.91 -15.01 2.97
N ASP A 208 0.04 -14.16 3.38
CA ASP A 208 1.21 -14.46 4.20
C ASP A 208 1.22 -13.65 5.53
N PRO A 209 0.31 -13.91 6.46
CA PRO A 209 0.23 -13.14 7.71
C PRO A 209 1.50 -13.18 8.56
N VAL A 210 2.26 -14.27 8.49
CA VAL A 210 3.50 -14.45 9.25
C VAL A 210 4.53 -13.42 8.79
N ASN A 211 4.70 -13.26 7.48
CA ASN A 211 5.65 -12.30 6.93
C ASN A 211 5.35 -10.85 7.34
N ALA A 212 4.07 -10.48 7.46
CA ALA A 212 3.69 -9.15 7.91
C ALA A 212 4.22 -8.81 9.32
N PHE A 213 4.31 -9.80 10.21
CA PHE A 213 4.91 -9.60 11.54
C PHE A 213 6.43 -9.52 11.48
N PHE A 214 7.09 -10.31 10.63
CA PHE A 214 8.53 -10.20 10.42
C PHE A 214 8.91 -8.83 9.85
N ASP A 215 8.19 -8.39 8.82
CA ASP A 215 8.37 -7.07 8.21
C ASP A 215 8.19 -5.94 9.24
N ALA A 216 7.08 -5.96 10.00
CA ALA A 216 6.79 -4.94 10.99
C ALA A 216 7.81 -4.94 12.15
N ALA A 217 8.27 -6.14 12.57
CA ALA A 217 9.33 -6.29 13.58
C ALA A 217 10.70 -5.84 13.06
N GLY A 218 10.85 -5.60 11.76
CA GLY A 218 12.12 -5.20 11.16
C GLY A 218 13.18 -6.31 11.21
N VAL A 219 12.76 -7.58 11.31
CA VAL A 219 13.68 -8.72 11.30
C VAL A 219 14.22 -8.91 9.90
N THR A 220 15.53 -8.79 9.76
CA THR A 220 16.21 -8.94 8.47
C THR A 220 16.62 -10.39 8.28
N LEU A 221 16.00 -11.07 7.31
CA LEU A 221 16.28 -12.48 7.00
C LEU A 221 17.50 -12.64 6.09
N PHE A 222 17.72 -11.65 5.22
CA PHE A 222 18.88 -11.58 4.33
C PHE A 222 19.17 -10.12 3.96
N ASP A 223 20.39 -9.82 3.60
CA ASP A 223 20.75 -8.52 3.04
C ASP A 223 20.20 -8.40 1.62
N LYS A 224 19.27 -7.47 1.41
CA LYS A 224 18.60 -7.27 0.13
C LYS A 224 19.53 -6.80 -1.01
N ASN A 225 20.73 -6.34 -0.70
CA ASN A 225 21.71 -5.89 -1.70
C ASN A 225 22.68 -7.00 -2.11
N THR A 226 23.09 -7.83 -1.16
CA THR A 226 24.08 -8.91 -1.40
C THR A 226 23.45 -10.28 -1.57
N GLY A 227 22.24 -10.50 -1.02
CA GLY A 227 21.59 -11.81 -0.92
C GLY A 227 22.20 -12.71 0.15
N GLU A 228 23.08 -12.18 1.02
CA GLU A 228 23.62 -12.96 2.13
C GLU A 228 22.55 -13.18 3.21
N ILE A 229 22.46 -14.40 3.73
CA ILE A 229 21.55 -14.72 4.83
C ILE A 229 22.06 -14.05 6.11
N THR A 230 21.24 -13.19 6.69
CA THR A 230 21.54 -12.44 7.93
C THR A 230 20.57 -12.78 9.06
N ALA A 231 19.69 -13.77 8.85
CA ALA A 231 18.68 -14.16 9.81
C ALA A 231 19.28 -14.50 11.19
N ASP A 232 19.05 -13.64 12.18
CA ASP A 232 19.41 -13.93 13.56
C ASP A 232 18.41 -14.91 14.16
N LYS A 233 18.91 -16.06 14.63
CA LYS A 233 18.07 -17.13 15.16
C LYS A 233 17.23 -16.68 16.37
N ALA A 234 17.79 -15.84 17.23
CA ALA A 234 17.08 -15.40 18.43
C ALA A 234 15.95 -14.41 18.08
N GLU A 235 16.18 -13.53 17.11
CA GLU A 235 15.13 -12.60 16.62
C GLU A 235 14.02 -13.38 15.92
N VAL A 236 14.37 -14.34 15.03
CA VAL A 236 13.39 -15.20 14.36
C VAL A 236 12.59 -16.00 15.38
N GLU A 237 13.24 -16.58 16.42
CA GLU A 237 12.55 -17.30 17.48
C GLU A 237 11.59 -16.42 18.26
N GLU A 238 11.99 -15.19 18.59
CA GLU A 238 11.15 -14.27 19.36
C GLU A 238 9.88 -13.89 18.57
N ILE A 239 10.00 -13.61 17.28
CA ILE A 239 8.83 -13.33 16.42
C ILE A 239 7.99 -14.59 16.21
N CYS A 240 8.59 -15.76 16.01
CA CYS A 240 7.84 -17.02 15.91
C CYS A 240 7.06 -17.33 17.20
N ARG A 241 7.62 -17.03 18.38
CA ARG A 241 6.90 -17.16 19.66
C ARG A 241 5.71 -16.20 19.73
N PHE A 242 5.89 -14.97 19.26
CA PHE A 242 4.80 -14.01 19.18
C PHE A 242 3.70 -14.45 18.19
N VAL A 243 4.07 -14.86 16.98
CA VAL A 243 3.13 -15.39 15.99
C VAL A 243 2.39 -16.61 16.54
N LYS A 244 3.09 -17.54 17.19
CA LYS A 244 2.47 -18.71 17.84
C LYS A 244 1.45 -18.28 18.88
N LEU A 245 1.75 -17.29 19.69
CA LEU A 245 0.81 -16.75 20.67
C LEU A 245 -0.46 -16.20 19.98
N VAL A 246 -0.31 -15.51 18.84
CA VAL A 246 -1.45 -15.05 18.03
C VAL A 246 -2.24 -16.24 17.47
N TYR A 247 -1.56 -17.24 16.92
CA TYR A 247 -2.20 -18.46 16.40
C TYR A 247 -2.96 -19.23 17.48
N ASP A 248 -2.35 -19.49 18.65
CA ASP A 248 -2.97 -20.18 19.77
C ASP A 248 -4.27 -19.50 20.24
N ASN A 249 -4.33 -18.17 20.10
CA ASN A 249 -5.50 -17.39 20.46
C ASN A 249 -6.51 -17.25 19.31
N MET A 250 -6.06 -17.24 18.06
CA MET A 250 -6.93 -17.22 16.88
C MET A 250 -7.70 -18.51 16.69
N GLU A 251 -7.10 -19.67 16.94
CA GLU A 251 -7.75 -20.97 16.75
C GLU A 251 -8.96 -21.11 17.67
N LYS A 252 -8.86 -20.63 18.90
CA LYS A 252 -10.00 -20.54 19.84
C LYS A 252 -11.09 -19.58 19.37
N THR A 253 -10.77 -18.68 18.47
CA THR A 253 -11.66 -17.66 17.90
C THR A 253 -11.98 -17.86 16.43
N ALA A 254 -11.61 -18.98 15.82
CA ALA A 254 -11.82 -19.26 14.39
C ALA A 254 -13.29 -19.15 13.96
N THR A 255 -14.24 -19.40 14.88
CA THR A 255 -15.67 -19.06 14.71
C THR A 255 -15.94 -17.56 14.65
N LEU A 256 -15.04 -16.72 15.15
CA LEU A 256 -15.16 -15.25 15.17
C LEU A 256 -14.62 -14.61 13.88
N LYS A 257 -13.83 -15.30 13.04
CA LYS A 257 -13.30 -14.75 11.79
C LYS A 257 -14.38 -14.14 10.86
N ARG A 258 -15.60 -14.63 10.90
CA ARG A 258 -16.75 -14.04 10.19
C ARG A 258 -17.57 -13.06 11.01
N LYS A 259 -17.39 -13.03 12.33
CA LYS A 259 -18.17 -12.22 13.27
C LYS A 259 -17.43 -10.97 13.76
N VAL A 260 -16.13 -10.82 13.54
CA VAL A 260 -15.33 -9.75 14.14
C VAL A 260 -15.86 -8.36 13.77
N ALA A 261 -16.26 -8.14 12.54
CA ALA A 261 -16.87 -6.87 12.14
C ALA A 261 -18.27 -6.64 12.77
N THR A 262 -18.98 -7.71 13.16
CA THR A 262 -20.30 -7.63 13.77
C THR A 262 -20.27 -7.79 15.29
N ASP A 263 -19.31 -8.51 15.86
CA ASP A 263 -19.24 -8.81 17.31
C ASP A 263 -18.45 -7.78 18.12
N PHE A 264 -17.64 -6.91 17.48
CA PHE A 264 -17.25 -5.65 18.11
C PHE A 264 -18.49 -4.84 18.56
N SER A 265 -19.64 -5.21 18.02
CA SER A 265 -20.93 -4.61 18.34
C SER A 265 -21.53 -5.13 19.66
N SER A 266 -21.09 -6.25 20.20
CA SER A 266 -21.56 -6.70 21.51
C SER A 266 -20.72 -6.07 22.62
N ALA A 267 -21.37 -5.55 23.65
CA ALA A 267 -20.76 -4.85 24.79
C ALA A 267 -19.77 -5.71 25.63
N THR A 268 -19.49 -6.91 25.18
CA THR A 268 -18.52 -7.85 25.72
C THR A 268 -17.50 -8.15 24.63
N ALA A 269 -16.60 -7.18 24.32
CA ALA A 269 -15.43 -7.50 23.55
C ALA A 269 -14.75 -8.71 24.18
N SER A 270 -14.73 -9.83 23.46
CA SER A 270 -14.14 -11.08 23.92
C SER A 270 -12.63 -11.09 23.77
N PHE A 271 -12.01 -9.98 23.38
CA PHE A 271 -10.59 -9.82 23.18
C PHE A 271 -10.06 -8.50 23.77
N SER A 272 -8.81 -8.49 24.13
CA SER A 272 -8.14 -7.34 24.72
C SER A 272 -7.54 -6.42 23.64
N PHE A 273 -7.01 -7.00 22.58
CA PHE A 273 -6.37 -6.29 21.48
C PHE A 273 -6.90 -6.77 20.15
N PHE A 274 -7.04 -5.84 19.22
CA PHE A 274 -7.37 -6.08 17.84
C PHE A 274 -6.17 -5.70 16.97
N ILE A 275 -5.72 -6.61 16.11
CA ILE A 275 -4.53 -6.44 15.27
C ILE A 275 -4.97 -6.36 13.83
N GLU A 276 -4.50 -5.33 13.15
CA GLU A 276 -4.67 -5.17 11.71
C GLU A 276 -3.33 -4.92 11.04
N ASN A 277 -3.15 -5.51 9.86
CA ASN A 277 -1.98 -5.30 9.04
C ASN A 277 -2.11 -4.10 8.09
N TYR A 278 -3.11 -3.24 8.32
CA TYR A 278 -3.35 -2.05 7.54
C TYR A 278 -3.45 -0.82 8.43
N ALA A 279 -2.71 0.23 8.08
CA ALA A 279 -2.78 1.52 8.74
C ALA A 279 -3.68 2.47 7.96
N PHE A 280 -4.94 2.15 7.86
CA PHE A 280 -5.86 3.00 7.14
C PHE A 280 -6.27 4.20 7.97
N LEU A 281 -6.22 5.38 7.39
CA LEU A 281 -6.81 6.57 8.01
C LEU A 281 -8.28 6.31 8.35
N ASN A 282 -9.01 5.66 7.46
CA ASN A 282 -10.41 5.33 7.67
C ASN A 282 -10.64 4.29 8.74
N GLU A 283 -9.76 3.31 8.90
CA GLU A 283 -9.90 2.33 9.97
C GLU A 283 -9.63 2.93 11.33
N ILE A 284 -8.61 3.75 11.48
CA ILE A 284 -8.37 4.49 12.73
C ILE A 284 -9.58 5.36 13.06
N ARG A 285 -10.17 6.05 12.08
CA ARG A 285 -11.41 6.82 12.26
C ARG A 285 -12.59 5.93 12.63
N TYR A 286 -12.72 4.80 11.96
CA TYR A 286 -13.78 3.83 12.26
C TYR A 286 -13.67 3.30 13.68
N TYR A 287 -12.49 2.86 14.10
CA TYR A 287 -12.27 2.39 15.47
C TYR A 287 -12.36 3.51 16.50
N GLN A 288 -11.91 4.71 16.18
CA GLN A 288 -12.11 5.89 17.02
C GLN A 288 -13.60 6.11 17.34
N SER A 289 -14.46 5.91 16.37
CA SER A 289 -15.93 6.06 16.53
C SER A 289 -16.58 4.83 17.17
N LEU A 290 -16.10 3.63 16.84
CA LEU A 290 -16.65 2.36 17.27
C LEU A 290 -16.40 2.08 18.76
N PHE A 291 -15.19 2.31 19.26
CA PHE A 291 -14.83 1.96 20.64
C PHE A 291 -15.67 2.70 21.68
N PRO A 292 -15.88 4.02 21.62
CA PRO A 292 -16.79 4.69 22.54
C PRO A 292 -18.23 4.19 22.43
N ALA A 293 -18.72 3.94 21.22
CA ALA A 293 -20.10 3.51 20.98
C ALA A 293 -20.37 2.09 21.49
N LYS A 294 -19.39 1.19 21.42
CA LYS A 294 -19.57 -0.24 21.71
C LYS A 294 -18.87 -0.70 23.00
N ALA A 295 -17.72 -0.15 23.32
CA ALA A 295 -16.96 -0.49 24.52
C ALA A 295 -17.10 0.53 25.67
N GLY A 296 -17.79 1.67 25.43
CA GLY A 296 -17.94 2.75 26.41
C GLY A 296 -16.59 3.34 26.84
N SER A 297 -15.58 3.30 25.97
CA SER A 297 -14.21 3.75 26.24
C SER A 297 -13.54 4.20 24.95
N PRO A 298 -12.73 5.26 24.99
CA PRO A 298 -11.93 5.67 23.83
C PRO A 298 -11.01 4.56 23.34
N MET A 299 -10.74 4.57 22.04
CA MET A 299 -9.76 3.72 21.41
C MET A 299 -8.34 4.19 21.74
N VAL A 300 -7.43 3.23 21.85
CA VAL A 300 -5.98 3.43 21.85
C VAL A 300 -5.39 2.61 20.71
N ALA A 301 -4.63 3.26 19.84
CA ALA A 301 -3.86 2.61 18.79
C ALA A 301 -2.38 2.52 19.21
N MET A 302 -1.72 1.43 18.87
CA MET A 302 -0.30 1.20 19.13
C MET A 302 0.34 0.62 17.87
N PRO A 303 1.44 1.21 17.36
CA PRO A 303 2.13 0.65 16.22
C PRO A 303 2.93 -0.58 16.63
N TYR A 304 3.10 -1.52 15.71
CA TYR A 304 4.13 -2.54 15.84
C TYR A 304 5.48 -1.90 15.61
N HIS A 305 6.27 -1.79 16.67
CA HIS A 305 7.64 -1.30 16.58
C HIS A 305 8.60 -2.43 16.20
N LYS A 306 9.80 -2.08 15.79
CA LYS A 306 10.86 -3.05 15.57
C LYS A 306 11.17 -3.83 16.85
N LEU A 307 11.52 -5.10 16.70
CA LEU A 307 11.64 -6.04 17.83
C LEU A 307 12.52 -5.53 18.96
N ASN A 308 13.66 -4.96 18.65
CA ASN A 308 14.63 -4.49 19.63
C ASN A 308 14.70 -2.95 19.72
N ASP A 309 13.79 -2.23 19.07
CA ASP A 309 13.76 -0.76 19.06
C ASP A 309 12.32 -0.22 19.07
N PRO A 310 11.74 0.02 20.26
CA PRO A 310 10.37 0.51 20.40
C PRO A 310 10.16 1.95 19.89
N GLN A 311 11.22 2.64 19.48
CA GLN A 311 11.13 3.97 18.89
C GLN A 311 11.18 3.95 17.35
N SER A 312 11.40 2.78 16.74
CA SER A 312 11.52 2.62 15.29
C SER A 312 10.41 1.77 14.74
N LEU A 313 9.94 2.14 13.53
CA LEU A 313 8.92 1.42 12.78
C LEU A 313 9.49 0.96 11.43
N CYS A 314 8.99 -0.17 10.94
CA CYS A 314 9.20 -0.64 9.58
C CYS A 314 7.88 -0.55 8.82
N ALA A 315 7.89 0.13 7.67
CA ALA A 315 6.72 0.27 6.81
C ALA A 315 6.72 -0.82 5.73
N SER A 316 5.52 -1.24 5.30
CA SER A 316 5.34 -2.08 4.11
C SER A 316 4.91 -1.21 2.93
N ILE A 317 5.66 -1.22 1.84
CA ILE A 317 5.30 -0.49 0.62
C ILE A 317 4.14 -1.22 -0.06
N VAL A 318 3.10 -0.44 -0.42
CA VAL A 318 1.90 -0.96 -1.08
C VAL A 318 1.93 -0.68 -2.58
N CYS A 319 2.02 0.60 -2.96
CA CYS A 319 2.09 0.98 -4.36
C CYS A 319 3.51 1.43 -4.71
N PHE A 320 4.03 0.92 -5.82
CA PHE A 320 5.33 1.28 -6.34
C PHE A 320 5.40 1.10 -7.86
N GLY A 321 6.39 1.68 -8.50
CA GLY A 321 6.58 1.56 -9.93
C GLY A 321 8.05 1.38 -10.30
N GLY A 322 8.28 0.78 -11.47
CA GLY A 322 9.60 0.60 -12.06
C GLY A 322 9.59 0.87 -13.56
N VAL A 323 10.77 1.16 -14.09
CA VAL A 323 11.00 1.37 -15.52
C VAL A 323 11.62 0.13 -16.13
N SER A 324 11.10 -0.32 -17.27
CA SER A 324 11.63 -1.49 -17.98
C SER A 324 13.05 -1.26 -18.48
N ALA A 325 13.92 -2.24 -18.34
CA ALA A 325 15.27 -2.21 -18.90
C ALA A 325 15.27 -2.17 -20.45
N LYS A 326 14.14 -2.50 -21.09
CA LYS A 326 13.99 -2.47 -22.55
C LYS A 326 13.41 -1.16 -23.09
N THR A 327 13.03 -0.22 -22.21
CA THR A 327 12.47 1.07 -22.66
C THR A 327 13.46 1.84 -23.53
N LYS A 328 12.92 2.50 -24.55
CA LYS A 328 13.66 3.43 -25.39
C LYS A 328 13.49 4.90 -24.97
N ALA A 329 12.67 5.12 -23.94
CA ALA A 329 12.31 6.45 -23.44
C ALA A 329 12.39 6.51 -21.90
N PRO A 330 13.57 6.23 -21.29
CA PRO A 330 13.73 6.16 -19.84
C PRO A 330 13.41 7.46 -19.12
N GLU A 331 13.75 8.61 -19.74
CA GLU A 331 13.45 9.92 -19.16
C GLU A 331 11.95 10.17 -19.06
N GLN A 332 11.18 9.90 -20.13
CA GLN A 332 9.73 10.06 -20.16
C GLN A 332 9.04 9.03 -19.24
N ALA A 333 9.60 7.83 -19.14
CA ALA A 333 9.10 6.81 -18.21
C ALA A 333 9.28 7.27 -16.75
N PHE A 334 10.43 7.86 -16.41
CA PHE A 334 10.65 8.42 -15.09
C PHE A 334 9.78 9.66 -14.82
N GLU A 335 9.52 10.51 -15.82
CA GLU A 335 8.58 11.63 -15.70
C GLU A 335 7.19 11.16 -15.26
N LEU A 336 6.71 10.03 -15.78
CA LEU A 336 5.46 9.43 -15.32
C LEU A 336 5.57 9.02 -13.83
N LEU A 337 6.64 8.32 -13.42
CA LEU A 337 6.81 7.94 -12.02
C LEU A 337 6.91 9.17 -11.09
N LYS A 338 7.61 10.21 -11.52
CA LYS A 338 7.72 11.47 -10.78
C LYS A 338 6.38 12.19 -10.67
N PHE A 339 5.58 12.17 -11.74
CA PHE A 339 4.22 12.71 -11.71
C PHE A 339 3.33 11.99 -10.69
N LEU A 340 3.46 10.67 -10.55
CA LEU A 340 2.73 9.90 -9.54
C LEU A 340 3.13 10.29 -8.09
N LEU A 341 4.29 10.88 -7.90
CA LEU A 341 4.74 11.47 -6.63
C LEU A 341 4.31 12.93 -6.47
N ASP A 342 3.83 13.60 -7.53
CA ASP A 342 3.45 15.01 -7.48
C ASP A 342 2.42 15.26 -6.37
N TYR A 343 2.59 16.40 -5.69
CA TYR A 343 1.72 16.78 -4.57
C TYR A 343 0.25 16.81 -4.97
N SER A 344 -0.09 17.32 -6.15
CA SER A 344 -1.47 17.39 -6.62
C SER A 344 -2.07 16.00 -6.85
N VAL A 345 -1.31 15.10 -7.46
CA VAL A 345 -1.73 13.71 -7.70
C VAL A 345 -1.93 12.96 -6.39
N GLN A 346 -0.94 13.04 -5.51
CA GLN A 346 -0.99 12.41 -4.20
C GLN A 346 -2.14 13.00 -3.34
N THR A 347 -2.41 14.30 -3.45
CA THR A 347 -3.53 14.96 -2.75
C THR A 347 -4.88 14.54 -3.31
N ASP A 348 -5.02 14.46 -4.63
CA ASP A 348 -6.24 13.97 -5.27
C ASP A 348 -6.53 12.52 -4.86
N TRP A 349 -5.52 11.71 -4.74
CA TRP A 349 -5.63 10.37 -4.16
C TRP A 349 -6.09 10.40 -2.70
N ALA A 350 -5.52 11.28 -1.88
CA ALA A 350 -5.87 11.41 -0.48
C ALA A 350 -7.30 11.94 -0.26
N ARG A 351 -7.82 12.73 -1.19
CA ARG A 351 -9.18 13.29 -1.15
C ARG A 351 -10.21 12.39 -1.83
N GLY A 352 -9.78 11.56 -2.76
CA GLY A 352 -10.64 10.56 -3.40
C GLY A 352 -11.19 9.59 -2.35
N GLN A 353 -12.52 9.50 -2.26
CA GLN A 353 -13.23 8.79 -1.19
C GLN A 353 -12.92 7.28 -1.09
N LEU A 354 -12.13 6.72 -2.00
CA LEU A 354 -11.94 5.28 -2.10
C LEU A 354 -10.46 4.85 -1.95
N THR A 355 -9.49 5.72 -2.19
CA THR A 355 -8.14 5.28 -2.53
C THR A 355 -7.18 5.21 -1.35
N TYR A 356 -7.22 6.17 -0.43
CA TYR A 356 -6.45 6.11 0.81
C TYR A 356 -7.22 5.56 2.00
N GLU A 357 -8.33 4.92 1.72
CA GLU A 357 -8.94 4.05 2.73
C GLU A 357 -7.95 2.99 3.20
N TYR A 358 -6.98 2.62 2.36
CA TYR A 358 -6.18 1.40 2.53
C TYR A 358 -4.66 1.56 2.63
N HIS A 359 -4.08 2.77 2.45
CA HIS A 359 -2.63 3.02 2.58
C HIS A 359 -2.27 4.51 2.68
N ALA A 360 -1.12 4.82 3.27
CA ALA A 360 -0.63 6.18 3.42
C ALA A 360 0.25 6.61 2.23
N PRO A 361 0.15 7.86 1.75
CA PRO A 361 1.05 8.38 0.73
C PRO A 361 2.47 8.53 1.28
N VAL A 362 3.49 8.36 0.43
CA VAL A 362 4.89 8.56 0.83
C VAL A 362 5.23 10.03 1.09
N SER A 363 4.48 10.97 0.52
CA SER A 363 4.65 12.40 0.78
C SER A 363 4.07 12.77 2.15
N LEU A 364 4.93 13.20 3.08
CA LEU A 364 4.51 13.61 4.43
C LEU A 364 3.57 14.82 4.40
N ALA A 365 3.77 15.76 3.48
CA ALA A 365 2.90 16.94 3.36
C ALA A 365 1.49 16.55 2.92
N VAL A 366 1.37 15.62 1.96
CA VAL A 366 0.08 15.07 1.52
C VAL A 366 -0.60 14.27 2.64
N TYR A 367 0.17 13.47 3.37
CA TYR A 367 -0.36 12.71 4.49
C TYR A 367 -0.95 13.62 5.57
N GLN A 368 -0.24 14.69 5.91
CA GLN A 368 -0.72 15.71 6.85
C GLN A 368 -2.01 16.38 6.36
N GLU A 369 -2.07 16.73 5.07
CA GLU A 369 -3.28 17.31 4.48
C GLU A 369 -4.46 16.34 4.50
N ALA A 370 -4.22 15.07 4.14
CA ALA A 370 -5.23 14.02 4.17
C ALA A 370 -5.85 13.87 5.56
N ILE A 371 -5.02 13.83 6.60
CA ILE A 371 -5.47 13.76 8.00
C ILE A 371 -6.36 14.94 8.37
N ASN A 372 -6.00 16.14 7.95
CA ASN A 372 -6.70 17.38 8.33
C ASN A 372 -8.03 17.59 7.57
N HIS A 373 -8.18 16.99 6.39
CA HIS A 373 -9.34 17.20 5.51
C HIS A 373 -10.39 16.10 5.51
N LEU A 374 -10.25 15.10 6.37
CA LEU A 374 -11.22 14.02 6.49
C LEU A 374 -12.57 14.53 7.05
N SER A 375 -13.62 14.46 6.25
CA SER A 375 -14.98 14.81 6.66
C SER A 375 -15.71 13.63 7.32
N ALA A 376 -16.75 13.91 8.11
CA ALA A 376 -17.62 12.88 8.64
C ALA A 376 -18.37 12.15 7.51
N ASN A 377 -18.52 10.83 7.63
CA ASN A 377 -19.29 10.01 6.71
C ASN A 377 -20.03 8.89 7.46
N ALA A 378 -21.03 8.29 6.81
CA ALA A 378 -21.77 7.18 7.38
C ALA A 378 -20.93 5.90 7.28
N GLY A 379 -20.63 5.30 8.42
CA GLY A 379 -19.94 4.01 8.50
C GLY A 379 -20.90 2.82 8.46
N ALA A 380 -20.35 1.62 8.36
CA ALA A 380 -21.10 0.38 8.42
C ALA A 380 -21.80 0.22 9.78
N GLY A 381 -23.02 -0.34 9.79
CA GLY A 381 -23.77 -0.61 11.02
C GLY A 381 -24.36 0.62 11.71
N GLY A 382 -24.53 1.75 10.99
CA GLY A 382 -25.17 2.96 11.52
C GLY A 382 -24.27 3.77 12.48
N ILE A 383 -22.97 3.55 12.45
CA ILE A 383 -21.99 4.34 13.20
C ILE A 383 -21.55 5.51 12.33
N GLU A 384 -21.66 6.72 12.84
CA GLU A 384 -21.09 7.89 12.18
C GLU A 384 -19.58 7.88 12.35
N ILE A 385 -18.84 7.88 11.24
CA ILE A 385 -17.37 8.00 11.25
C ILE A 385 -17.01 9.48 11.35
N THR A 386 -16.45 9.86 12.48
CA THR A 386 -16.05 11.25 12.75
C THR A 386 -14.66 11.54 12.18
N PRO A 387 -14.31 12.82 11.93
CA PRO A 387 -12.92 13.23 11.70
C PRO A 387 -12.01 12.74 12.83
N LEU A 388 -10.71 12.58 12.53
CA LEU A 388 -9.73 12.24 13.56
C LEU A 388 -9.72 13.29 14.66
N ASN A 389 -9.68 12.82 15.91
CA ASN A 389 -9.45 13.71 17.05
C ASN A 389 -7.96 14.13 17.11
N THR A 390 -7.66 15.17 17.87
CA THR A 390 -6.30 15.72 17.99
C THR A 390 -5.30 14.64 18.42
N GLN A 391 -5.66 13.80 19.40
CA GLN A 391 -4.78 12.75 19.91
C GLN A 391 -4.40 11.73 18.81
N ASN A 392 -5.37 11.28 18.00
CA ASN A 392 -5.11 10.33 16.93
C ASN A 392 -4.36 10.98 15.75
N THR A 393 -4.62 12.25 15.48
CA THR A 393 -3.84 13.03 14.49
C THR A 393 -2.37 13.14 14.90
N GLU A 394 -2.11 13.56 16.15
CA GLU A 394 -0.75 13.65 16.69
C GLU A 394 -0.05 12.29 16.71
N PHE A 395 -0.77 11.22 17.09
CA PHE A 395 -0.26 9.86 17.09
C PHE A 395 0.19 9.43 15.68
N LEU A 396 -0.64 9.62 14.66
CA LEU A 396 -0.30 9.26 13.28
C LEU A 396 0.91 10.03 12.78
N MET A 397 0.95 11.34 13.02
CA MET A 397 2.08 12.19 12.62
C MET A 397 3.37 11.82 13.34
N ALA A 398 3.30 11.50 14.63
CA ALA A 398 4.47 11.05 15.38
C ALA A 398 5.02 9.71 14.85
N ASN A 399 4.15 8.82 14.38
CA ASN A 399 4.58 7.52 13.83
C ASN A 399 5.28 7.66 12.48
N THR A 400 4.91 8.62 11.64
CA THR A 400 5.64 8.85 10.37
C THR A 400 7.10 9.19 10.59
N GLN A 401 7.41 9.91 11.68
CA GLN A 401 8.79 10.27 12.05
C GLN A 401 9.60 9.11 12.63
N LYS A 402 8.93 8.04 13.05
CA LYS A 402 9.56 6.83 13.58
C LYS A 402 9.87 5.79 12.51
N ILE A 403 9.46 6.00 11.27
CA ILE A 403 9.76 5.07 10.18
C ILE A 403 11.25 5.15 9.86
N THR A 404 11.99 4.11 10.22
CA THR A 404 13.45 4.02 10.01
C THR A 404 13.83 3.03 8.92
N SER A 405 12.86 2.21 8.47
CA SER A 405 13.01 1.33 7.30
C SER A 405 11.66 1.06 6.66
N ALA A 406 11.71 0.60 5.42
CA ALA A 406 10.54 0.08 4.72
C ALA A 406 10.94 -1.08 3.81
N VAL A 407 9.97 -1.94 3.51
CA VAL A 407 10.16 -3.13 2.67
C VAL A 407 9.10 -3.19 1.58
N ILE A 408 9.48 -3.65 0.39
CA ILE A 408 8.56 -4.17 -0.61
C ILE A 408 8.34 -5.63 -0.29
N ALA A 409 7.09 -6.08 -0.27
CA ALA A 409 6.77 -7.45 0.11
C ALA A 409 7.48 -8.48 -0.78
N ASN A 410 7.89 -9.60 -0.16
CA ASN A 410 8.42 -10.80 -0.81
C ASN A 410 7.45 -11.95 -0.49
N THR A 411 6.35 -12.02 -1.24
CA THR A 411 5.23 -12.92 -0.92
C THR A 411 5.62 -14.39 -1.01
N SER A 412 6.43 -14.76 -2.00
CA SER A 412 6.91 -16.15 -2.13
C SER A 412 7.79 -16.57 -0.96
N LEU A 413 8.66 -15.70 -0.48
CA LEU A 413 9.41 -15.94 0.75
C LEU A 413 8.48 -16.04 1.96
N GLY A 414 7.47 -15.16 2.04
CA GLY A 414 6.47 -15.19 3.11
C GLY A 414 5.72 -16.52 3.19
N VAL A 415 5.32 -17.08 2.06
CA VAL A 415 4.68 -18.41 1.97
C VAL A 415 5.64 -19.51 2.47
N ARG A 416 6.88 -19.52 2.01
CA ARG A 416 7.90 -20.50 2.45
C ARG A 416 8.16 -20.40 3.96
N LEU A 417 8.22 -19.20 4.49
CA LEU A 417 8.39 -18.94 5.91
C LEU A 417 7.19 -19.47 6.71
N GLU A 418 5.96 -19.22 6.27
CA GLU A 418 4.76 -19.74 6.93
C GLU A 418 4.73 -21.28 6.89
N GLU A 419 5.01 -21.88 5.74
CA GLU A 419 5.07 -23.34 5.60
C GLU A 419 6.13 -23.97 6.50
N ALA A 420 7.33 -23.39 6.57
CA ALA A 420 8.42 -23.88 7.41
C ALA A 420 8.09 -23.81 8.91
N PHE A 421 7.39 -22.76 9.37
CA PHE A 421 7.08 -22.59 10.80
C PHE A 421 5.68 -23.07 11.20
N THR A 422 4.79 -23.42 10.29
CA THR A 422 3.45 -23.95 10.62
C THR A 422 3.50 -25.13 11.59
N PRO A 423 4.39 -26.13 11.46
CA PRO A 423 4.47 -27.22 12.43
C PRO A 423 4.80 -26.74 13.86
N TYR A 424 5.64 -25.72 13.99
CA TYR A 424 5.91 -25.10 15.29
C TYR A 424 4.68 -24.38 15.86
N PHE A 425 3.95 -23.62 15.03
CA PHE A 425 2.75 -22.91 15.47
C PHE A 425 1.66 -23.90 15.95
N LEU A 426 1.55 -25.04 15.30
CA LEU A 426 0.61 -26.12 15.66
C LEU A 426 1.12 -27.06 16.76
N ALA A 427 2.27 -26.77 17.37
CA ALA A 427 2.94 -27.61 18.40
C ALA A 427 3.21 -29.05 17.92
N GLN A 428 3.47 -29.24 16.63
CA GLN A 428 3.79 -30.54 16.02
C GLN A 428 5.30 -30.78 15.93
N ASP A 429 6.10 -29.70 15.93
CA ASP A 429 7.55 -29.78 15.85
C ASP A 429 8.22 -28.67 16.70
N SER A 430 9.52 -28.83 16.93
CA SER A 430 10.32 -27.84 17.65
C SER A 430 10.65 -26.63 16.77
N PHE A 431 10.92 -25.48 17.40
CA PHE A 431 11.41 -24.31 16.69
C PHE A 431 12.71 -24.61 15.93
N ASP A 432 13.66 -25.34 16.57
CA ASP A 432 14.96 -25.64 15.97
C ASP A 432 14.82 -26.41 14.64
N ASN A 433 13.97 -27.43 14.60
CA ASN A 433 13.73 -28.20 13.38
C ASN A 433 13.11 -27.31 12.28
N CYS A 434 12.08 -26.52 12.63
CA CYS A 434 11.44 -25.59 11.70
C CYS A 434 12.42 -24.52 11.19
N TYR A 435 13.31 -24.01 12.06
CA TYR A 435 14.32 -23.04 11.67
C TYR A 435 15.34 -23.62 10.67
N HIS A 436 15.75 -24.87 10.80
CA HIS A 436 16.60 -25.52 9.81
C HIS A 436 15.89 -25.69 8.46
N VAL A 437 14.62 -26.06 8.47
CA VAL A 437 13.81 -26.09 7.24
C VAL A 437 13.75 -24.70 6.60
N PHE A 438 13.44 -23.69 7.39
CA PHE A 438 13.36 -22.32 6.91
C PHE A 438 14.68 -21.84 6.27
N LEU A 439 15.84 -22.10 6.89
CA LEU A 439 17.13 -21.69 6.31
C LEU A 439 17.37 -22.34 4.94
N ARG A 440 16.95 -23.58 4.75
CA ARG A 440 17.05 -24.24 3.43
C ARG A 440 16.13 -23.56 2.41
N GLU A 441 14.86 -23.32 2.76
CA GLU A 441 13.91 -22.62 1.90
C GLU A 441 14.38 -21.20 1.54
N LEU A 442 14.96 -20.50 2.51
CA LEU A 442 15.56 -19.19 2.27
C LEU A 442 16.74 -19.26 1.29
N GLN A 443 17.60 -20.27 1.43
CA GLN A 443 18.73 -20.47 0.50
C GLN A 443 18.24 -20.80 -0.92
N GLU A 444 17.19 -21.61 -1.03
CA GLU A 444 16.56 -21.94 -2.32
C GLU A 444 15.96 -20.68 -2.95
N TYR A 445 15.19 -19.90 -2.19
CA TYR A 445 14.62 -18.62 -2.62
C TYR A 445 15.68 -17.65 -3.16
N LEU A 446 16.80 -17.51 -2.46
CA LEU A 446 17.87 -16.58 -2.87
C LEU A 446 18.64 -17.05 -4.11
N SER A 447 18.54 -18.31 -4.48
CA SER A 447 19.20 -18.91 -5.66
C SER A 447 18.33 -18.87 -6.93
N GLU A 448 17.05 -18.65 -6.82
CA GLU A 448 16.10 -18.42 -7.94
C GLU A 448 16.36 -17.08 -8.64
#